data_a7561e03217b1e126221baa12283f4fd
#
_entry.id   a7561e03217b1e126221baa12283f4fd
#
_cell.length_a   1.000
_cell.length_b   1.000
_cell.length_c   1.000
_cell.angle_alpha   90.00
_cell.angle_beta   90.00
_cell.angle_gamma   90.00
#
_symmetry.space_group_name_H-M   'P 1'
#
loop_
_entity.id
_entity.type
_entity.pdbx_description
1 polymer ?
#
loop_
_entity_poly.entity_id
_entity_poly.type
_entity_poly.pdbx_seq_one_letter_code
_entity_poly.pdbx_strand_id
1 'polypeptide(L)'
;MAESMDIVNDKNEVIGKTTQEEIYAKKLNHRIVHVFVIHPKSKEVYFQKRAETKSFLPGYYCTSAGGHVMAGESYEDAAKREMGEELGLKVPVRKVNSMQFTSDGHKRFIELYVAFAEDGFNFADGEVASGEFIEMDNAFKIVSKGEKIHPQLDVCYRWLYANKADFLK
;
A
#
# COMPACT_ATOMS: atom_id res chain seq x y z
N MET A 1 -6.77 14.91 -17.66
CA MET A 1 -6.02 15.84 -16.78
C MET A 1 -5.10 15.05 -15.86
N ALA A 2 -3.90 15.55 -15.66
CA ALA A 2 -3.00 14.94 -14.68
C ALA A 2 -3.57 15.15 -13.28
N GLU A 3 -3.58 14.09 -12.50
CA GLU A 3 -4.03 14.15 -11.11
C GLU A 3 -3.01 14.91 -10.27
N SER A 4 -3.51 15.75 -9.36
CA SER A 4 -2.68 16.51 -8.44
C SER A 4 -2.46 15.76 -7.14
N MET A 5 -1.28 15.91 -6.57
CA MET A 5 -0.93 15.37 -5.27
C MET A 5 -0.50 16.50 -4.34
N ASP A 6 -0.80 16.35 -3.07
CA ASP A 6 -0.32 17.30 -2.06
C ASP A 6 1.18 17.13 -1.84
N ILE A 7 1.89 18.26 -1.75
CA ILE A 7 3.28 18.31 -1.31
C ILE A 7 3.24 18.59 0.20
N VAL A 8 4.05 17.87 0.96
CA VAL A 8 4.09 18.04 2.42
C VAL A 8 5.50 18.38 2.90
N ASN A 9 5.57 19.05 4.05
CA ASN A 9 6.85 19.34 4.71
C ASN A 9 7.28 18.13 5.56
N ASP A 10 8.37 18.26 6.30
CA ASP A 10 8.90 17.20 7.15
C ASP A 10 7.98 16.81 8.33
N LYS A 11 6.97 17.62 8.59
CA LYS A 11 5.95 17.35 9.63
C LYS A 11 4.64 16.82 9.04
N ASN A 12 4.65 16.45 7.75
CA ASN A 12 3.45 15.99 7.04
C ASN A 12 2.34 17.04 6.96
N GLU A 13 2.71 18.30 6.92
CA GLU A 13 1.76 19.40 6.71
C GLU A 13 1.73 19.78 5.23
N VAL A 14 0.55 20.00 4.66
CA VAL A 14 0.41 20.36 3.25
C VAL A 14 0.95 21.76 3.01
N ILE A 15 1.90 21.88 2.07
CA ILE A 15 2.54 23.14 1.70
C ILE A 15 2.32 23.53 0.24
N GLY A 16 1.65 22.69 -0.53
CA GLY A 16 1.36 22.95 -1.93
C GLY A 16 0.81 21.71 -2.61
N LYS A 17 0.65 21.79 -3.92
CA LYS A 17 0.23 20.62 -4.72
C LYS A 17 0.87 20.70 -6.10
N THR A 18 1.09 19.54 -6.70
CA THR A 18 1.65 19.44 -8.04
C THR A 18 1.30 18.08 -8.66
N THR A 19 1.82 17.79 -9.83
CA THR A 19 1.60 16.51 -10.51
C THR A 19 2.51 15.43 -9.93
N GLN A 20 2.13 14.18 -10.12
CA GLN A 20 2.98 13.04 -9.73
C GLN A 20 4.35 13.11 -10.42
N GLU A 21 4.37 13.51 -11.68
CA GLU A 21 5.62 13.64 -12.44
C GLU A 21 6.58 14.61 -11.76
N GLU A 22 6.10 15.80 -11.34
CA GLU A 22 6.94 16.76 -10.63
C GLU A 22 7.37 16.29 -9.25
N ILE A 23 6.50 15.58 -8.55
CA ILE A 23 6.82 15.00 -7.23
C ILE A 23 8.10 14.16 -7.33
N TYR A 24 8.15 13.27 -8.31
CA TYR A 24 9.31 12.38 -8.48
C TYR A 24 10.51 13.09 -9.12
N ALA A 25 10.27 13.99 -10.08
CA ALA A 25 11.36 14.74 -10.72
C ALA A 25 12.10 15.65 -9.72
N LYS A 26 11.37 16.28 -8.82
CA LYS A 26 11.92 17.21 -7.82
C LYS A 26 12.15 16.57 -6.44
N LYS A 27 11.85 15.30 -6.30
CA LYS A 27 12.00 14.55 -5.04
C LYS A 27 11.26 15.23 -3.87
N LEU A 28 9.98 15.50 -4.08
CA LEU A 28 9.13 16.18 -3.09
C LEU A 28 8.47 15.17 -2.17
N ASN A 29 8.33 15.56 -0.89
CA ASN A 29 7.65 14.73 0.09
C ASN A 29 6.16 14.65 -0.23
N HIS A 30 5.59 13.45 -0.08
CA HIS A 30 4.18 13.21 -0.39
C HIS A 30 3.60 12.08 0.47
N ARG A 31 2.34 11.73 0.22
CA ARG A 31 1.59 10.77 1.04
C ARG A 31 1.22 9.53 0.26
N ILE A 32 1.32 8.39 0.91
CA ILE A 32 0.99 7.08 0.35
C ILE A 32 0.15 6.30 1.36
N VAL A 33 -0.74 5.46 0.87
CA VAL A 33 -1.49 4.50 1.70
C VAL A 33 -1.12 3.08 1.29
N HIS A 34 -1.19 2.18 2.25
CA HIS A 34 -1.12 0.74 2.03
C HIS A 34 -2.21 0.05 2.81
N VAL A 35 -2.78 -1.00 2.23
CA VAL A 35 -3.80 -1.83 2.85
C VAL A 35 -3.34 -3.27 2.83
N PHE A 36 -3.46 -3.96 3.96
CA PHE A 36 -3.39 -5.42 4.00
C PHE A 36 -4.79 -5.98 4.17
N VAL A 37 -5.20 -6.84 3.25
CA VAL A 37 -6.42 -7.61 3.37
C VAL A 37 -6.09 -8.89 4.13
N ILE A 38 -6.87 -9.19 5.16
CA ILE A 38 -6.67 -10.34 6.03
C ILE A 38 -7.91 -11.21 5.93
N HIS A 39 -7.70 -12.51 5.77
CA HIS A 39 -8.79 -13.48 5.74
C HIS A 39 -9.41 -13.56 7.14
N PRO A 40 -10.74 -13.33 7.28
CA PRO A 40 -11.34 -13.22 8.60
C PRO A 40 -11.31 -14.51 9.42
N LYS A 41 -11.24 -15.67 8.78
CA LYS A 41 -11.24 -16.98 9.44
C LYS A 41 -9.83 -17.53 9.62
N SER A 42 -9.07 -17.66 8.50
CA SER A 42 -7.75 -18.26 8.54
C SER A 42 -6.65 -17.31 9.06
N LYS A 43 -6.93 -16.01 9.07
CA LYS A 43 -5.97 -14.95 9.45
C LYS A 43 -4.77 -14.85 8.51
N GLU A 44 -4.87 -15.42 7.32
CA GLU A 44 -3.87 -15.26 6.28
C GLU A 44 -3.88 -13.84 5.72
N VAL A 45 -2.72 -13.35 5.32
CA VAL A 45 -2.57 -12.01 4.72
C VAL A 45 -2.52 -12.14 3.20
N TYR A 46 -3.15 -11.19 2.51
CA TYR A 46 -3.18 -11.15 1.05
C TYR A 46 -2.03 -10.30 0.52
N PHE A 47 -1.18 -10.90 -0.33
CA PHE A 47 -0.16 -10.15 -1.08
C PHE A 47 -0.56 -10.09 -2.54
N GLN A 48 -0.48 -8.90 -3.14
CA GLN A 48 -0.65 -8.79 -4.58
C GLN A 48 0.69 -8.95 -5.30
N LYS A 49 0.61 -9.42 -6.55
CA LYS A 49 1.74 -9.44 -7.45
C LYS A 49 1.50 -8.40 -8.54
N ARG A 50 2.46 -7.49 -8.72
CA ARG A 50 2.36 -6.42 -9.72
C ARG A 50 2.33 -7.00 -11.13
N ALA A 51 1.56 -6.38 -12.03
CA ALA A 51 1.50 -6.79 -13.42
C ALA A 51 2.88 -6.63 -14.09
N GLU A 52 3.20 -7.52 -15.00
CA GLU A 52 4.44 -7.45 -15.78
C GLU A 52 4.51 -6.20 -16.67
N THR A 53 3.36 -5.56 -16.92
CA THR A 53 3.25 -4.33 -17.70
C THR A 53 3.61 -3.07 -16.90
N LYS A 54 3.81 -3.17 -15.58
CA LYS A 54 4.17 -2.02 -14.75
C LYS A 54 5.58 -1.55 -15.09
N SER A 55 5.79 -0.23 -15.16
CA SER A 55 7.10 0.36 -15.42
C SER A 55 8.05 0.25 -14.23
N PHE A 56 7.50 0.22 -13.01
CA PHE A 56 8.28 0.12 -11.78
C PHE A 56 8.05 -1.23 -11.12
N LEU A 57 9.13 -1.99 -10.93
CA LEU A 57 9.15 -3.30 -10.28
C LEU A 57 8.06 -4.26 -10.80
N PRO A 58 8.03 -4.57 -12.12
CA PRO A 58 7.05 -5.52 -12.65
C PRO A 58 7.24 -6.90 -12.03
N GLY A 59 6.13 -7.57 -11.73
CA GLY A 59 6.15 -8.92 -11.17
C GLY A 59 6.55 -9.02 -9.71
N TYR A 60 6.76 -7.90 -9.01
CA TYR A 60 7.11 -7.90 -7.58
C TYR A 60 5.86 -8.09 -6.72
N TYR A 61 6.06 -8.70 -5.56
CA TYR A 61 5.03 -8.73 -4.52
C TYR A 61 4.91 -7.36 -3.85
N CYS A 62 3.68 -6.97 -3.55
CA CYS A 62 3.31 -5.72 -2.86
C CYS A 62 2.32 -6.01 -1.75
N THR A 63 2.03 -5.00 -0.94
CA THR A 63 0.89 -5.03 -0.02
C THR A 63 -0.38 -5.35 -0.81
N SER A 64 -1.47 -5.69 -0.13
CA SER A 64 -2.71 -6.06 -0.82
C SER A 64 -3.17 -4.98 -1.80
N ALA A 65 -3.13 -3.72 -1.36
CA ALA A 65 -3.39 -2.55 -2.21
C ALA A 65 -2.61 -1.36 -1.68
N GLY A 66 -2.33 -0.40 -2.54
CA GLY A 66 -1.65 0.83 -2.12
C GLY A 66 -1.50 1.81 -3.26
N GLY A 67 -1.22 3.04 -2.92
CA GLY A 67 -1.00 4.10 -3.89
C GLY A 67 -0.92 5.47 -3.27
N HIS A 68 -0.87 6.45 -4.13
CA HIS A 68 -0.71 7.85 -3.75
C HIS A 68 -2.02 8.46 -3.23
N VAL A 69 -1.90 9.31 -2.23
CA VAL A 69 -3.02 10.15 -1.77
C VAL A 69 -3.09 11.36 -2.68
N MET A 70 -4.25 11.61 -3.29
CA MET A 70 -4.46 12.74 -4.19
C MET A 70 -4.66 14.04 -3.40
N ALA A 71 -4.45 15.18 -4.06
CA ALA A 71 -4.62 16.48 -3.44
C ALA A 71 -6.04 16.64 -2.87
N GLY A 72 -6.14 17.01 -1.60
CA GLY A 72 -7.41 17.20 -0.91
C GLY A 72 -8.10 15.90 -0.47
N GLU A 73 -7.53 14.75 -0.78
CA GLU A 73 -8.08 13.45 -0.39
C GLU A 73 -7.59 13.08 1.01
N SER A 74 -8.46 12.49 1.83
CA SER A 74 -8.01 11.92 3.11
C SER A 74 -7.28 10.61 2.86
N TYR A 75 -6.43 10.21 3.81
CA TYR A 75 -5.78 8.90 3.72
C TYR A 75 -6.79 7.75 3.67
N GLU A 76 -7.85 7.82 4.47
CA GLU A 76 -8.87 6.77 4.49
C GLU A 76 -9.57 6.63 3.14
N ASP A 77 -9.94 7.76 2.53
CA ASP A 77 -10.57 7.76 1.21
C ASP A 77 -9.62 7.21 0.14
N ALA A 78 -8.34 7.57 0.22
CA ALA A 78 -7.32 7.02 -0.67
C ALA A 78 -7.18 5.50 -0.51
N ALA A 79 -7.18 5.01 0.73
CA ALA A 79 -7.10 3.57 1.00
C ALA A 79 -8.30 2.82 0.41
N LYS A 80 -9.50 3.34 0.60
CA LYS A 80 -10.72 2.76 0.02
C LYS A 80 -10.70 2.79 -1.52
N ARG A 81 -10.27 3.91 -2.09
CA ARG A 81 -10.19 4.08 -3.54
C ARG A 81 -9.18 3.11 -4.15
N GLU A 82 -7.98 3.03 -3.61
CA GLU A 82 -6.94 2.13 -4.13
C GLU A 82 -7.34 0.67 -3.99
N MET A 83 -7.91 0.28 -2.85
CA MET A 83 -8.42 -1.08 -2.65
C MET A 83 -9.52 -1.41 -3.65
N GLY A 84 -10.41 -0.48 -3.94
CA GLY A 84 -11.47 -0.65 -4.93
C GLY A 84 -10.93 -0.76 -6.35
N GLU A 85 -9.99 0.11 -6.72
CA GLU A 85 -9.39 0.12 -8.06
C GLU A 85 -8.54 -1.13 -8.31
N GLU A 86 -7.69 -1.50 -7.37
CA GLU A 86 -6.75 -2.60 -7.55
C GLU A 86 -7.36 -3.98 -7.33
N LEU A 87 -8.21 -4.13 -6.32
CA LEU A 87 -8.74 -5.43 -5.89
C LEU A 87 -10.26 -5.59 -6.10
N GLY A 88 -10.97 -4.52 -6.45
CA GLY A 88 -12.42 -4.58 -6.58
C GLY A 88 -13.17 -4.72 -5.27
N LEU A 89 -12.51 -4.52 -4.15
CA LEU A 89 -13.11 -4.69 -2.82
C LEU A 89 -13.69 -3.37 -2.30
N LYS A 90 -14.87 -3.47 -1.69
CA LYS A 90 -15.56 -2.35 -1.05
C LYS A 90 -15.95 -2.73 0.38
N VAL A 91 -14.96 -2.98 1.20
CA VAL A 91 -15.13 -3.34 2.61
C VAL A 91 -14.51 -2.24 3.49
N PRO A 92 -14.88 -2.15 4.77
CA PRO A 92 -14.29 -1.15 5.66
C PRO A 92 -12.78 -1.31 5.79
N VAL A 93 -12.09 -0.19 5.98
CA VAL A 93 -10.66 -0.17 6.28
C VAL A 93 -10.45 0.38 7.69
N ARG A 94 -9.43 -0.12 8.37
CA ARG A 94 -9.07 0.31 9.72
C ARG A 94 -7.60 0.70 9.73
N LYS A 95 -7.31 1.94 10.11
CA LYS A 95 -5.94 2.42 10.28
C LYS A 95 -5.26 1.68 11.44
N VAL A 96 -4.05 1.18 11.20
CA VAL A 96 -3.26 0.49 12.22
C VAL A 96 -1.93 1.16 12.52
N ASN A 97 -1.36 1.95 11.59
CA ASN A 97 -0.10 2.63 11.83
C ASN A 97 0.12 3.81 10.89
N SER A 98 0.98 4.73 11.32
CA SER A 98 1.56 5.78 10.48
C SER A 98 3.07 5.60 10.49
N MET A 99 3.72 5.69 9.33
CA MET A 99 5.16 5.52 9.23
C MET A 99 5.74 6.41 8.13
N GLN A 100 7.05 6.54 8.12
CA GLN A 100 7.76 7.27 7.09
C GLN A 100 8.65 6.30 6.31
N PHE A 101 8.73 6.51 5.01
CA PHE A 101 9.63 5.77 4.15
C PHE A 101 10.45 6.79 3.34
N THR A 102 11.75 6.80 3.58
CA THR A 102 12.66 7.71 2.88
C THR A 102 13.51 6.91 1.90
N SER A 103 13.47 7.29 0.65
CA SER A 103 14.35 6.74 -0.38
C SER A 103 14.54 7.79 -1.46
N ASP A 104 15.67 7.71 -2.17
CA ASP A 104 15.99 8.61 -3.28
C ASP A 104 15.84 10.11 -2.90
N GLY A 105 16.15 10.45 -1.64
CA GLY A 105 16.21 11.83 -1.17
C GLY A 105 14.89 12.49 -0.80
N HIS A 106 13.78 11.76 -0.79
CA HIS A 106 12.50 12.33 -0.35
C HIS A 106 11.74 11.37 0.57
N LYS A 107 10.83 11.94 1.35
CA LYS A 107 10.02 11.20 2.32
C LYS A 107 8.64 10.91 1.77
N ARG A 108 8.17 9.71 2.06
CA ARG A 108 6.78 9.32 1.86
C ARG A 108 6.17 9.09 3.23
N PHE A 109 5.09 9.77 3.51
CA PHE A 109 4.33 9.60 4.75
C PHE A 109 3.25 8.56 4.46
N ILE A 110 3.37 7.40 5.10
CA ILE A 110 2.51 6.25 4.85
C ILE A 110 1.54 6.07 5.99
N GLU A 111 0.25 5.91 5.68
CA GLU A 111 -0.70 5.34 6.62
C GLU A 111 -1.04 3.92 6.20
N LEU A 112 -0.96 3.01 7.15
CA LEU A 112 -1.20 1.59 6.94
C LEU A 112 -2.58 1.22 7.49
N TYR A 113 -3.33 0.49 6.68
CA TYR A 113 -4.68 0.04 6.98
C TYR A 113 -4.78 -1.47 6.89
N VAL A 114 -5.74 -2.04 7.59
CA VAL A 114 -6.16 -3.44 7.40
C VAL A 114 -7.62 -3.47 7.00
N ALA A 115 -7.98 -4.48 6.22
CA ALA A 115 -9.35 -4.78 5.82
C ALA A 115 -9.53 -6.29 5.91
N PHE A 116 -10.77 -6.74 6.13
CA PHE A 116 -11.08 -8.16 6.26
C PHE A 116 -11.99 -8.59 5.11
N ALA A 117 -11.55 -9.57 4.33
CA ALA A 117 -12.35 -10.16 3.25
C ALA A 117 -11.82 -11.55 2.95
N GLU A 118 -12.69 -12.45 2.52
CA GLU A 118 -12.26 -13.81 2.12
C GLU A 118 -12.35 -14.02 0.60
N ASP A 119 -13.18 -13.24 -0.10
CA ASP A 119 -13.34 -13.34 -1.55
C ASP A 119 -13.82 -11.99 -2.12
N GLY A 120 -14.24 -11.99 -3.37
CA GLY A 120 -14.76 -10.79 -4.03
C GLY A 120 -13.70 -10.01 -4.82
N PHE A 121 -12.53 -10.59 -5.00
CA PHE A 121 -11.43 -9.93 -5.72
C PHE A 121 -11.72 -9.81 -7.21
N ASN A 122 -11.45 -8.62 -7.77
CA ASN A 122 -11.56 -8.35 -9.20
C ASN A 122 -10.47 -7.33 -9.60
N PHE A 123 -9.55 -7.76 -10.46
CA PHE A 123 -8.40 -6.94 -10.89
C PHE A 123 -8.71 -6.18 -12.19
N ALA A 124 -9.77 -5.40 -12.18
CA ALA A 124 -10.30 -4.75 -13.40
C ALA A 124 -9.41 -3.64 -13.96
N ASP A 125 -8.55 -3.01 -13.14
CA ASP A 125 -7.71 -1.90 -13.61
C ASP A 125 -6.42 -2.35 -14.33
N GLY A 126 -6.10 -3.65 -14.31
CA GLY A 126 -4.93 -4.21 -14.98
C GLY A 126 -3.60 -3.98 -14.30
N GLU A 127 -3.58 -3.36 -13.14
CA GLU A 127 -2.33 -3.10 -12.39
C GLU A 127 -1.86 -4.31 -11.59
N VAL A 128 -2.76 -5.22 -11.26
CA VAL A 128 -2.48 -6.42 -10.46
C VAL A 128 -2.56 -7.64 -11.35
N ALA A 129 -1.49 -8.44 -11.40
CA ALA A 129 -1.49 -9.70 -12.15
C ALA A 129 -2.23 -10.80 -11.40
N SER A 130 -1.98 -10.91 -10.10
CA SER A 130 -2.54 -11.94 -9.24
C SER A 130 -2.36 -11.57 -7.78
N GLY A 131 -2.93 -12.38 -6.90
CA GLY A 131 -2.71 -12.26 -5.48
C GLY A 131 -3.07 -13.56 -4.80
N GLU A 132 -2.62 -13.72 -3.57
CA GLU A 132 -2.87 -14.93 -2.80
C GLU A 132 -2.88 -14.64 -1.31
N PHE A 133 -3.67 -15.40 -0.58
CA PHE A 133 -3.60 -15.44 0.88
C PHE A 133 -2.43 -16.32 1.30
N ILE A 134 -1.62 -15.83 2.23
CA ILE A 134 -0.42 -16.50 2.71
C ILE A 134 -0.47 -16.53 4.24
N GLU A 135 -0.16 -17.66 4.84
CA GLU A 135 -0.05 -17.77 6.29
C GLU A 135 1.02 -16.78 6.76
N MET A 136 0.77 -16.09 7.88
CA MET A 136 1.60 -14.95 8.30
C MET A 136 3.08 -15.28 8.51
N ASP A 137 3.40 -16.45 9.07
CA ASP A 137 4.80 -16.85 9.26
C ASP A 137 5.49 -17.12 7.91
N ASN A 138 4.77 -17.72 6.96
CA ASN A 138 5.28 -17.96 5.63
C ASN A 138 5.47 -16.66 4.86
N ALA A 139 4.54 -15.73 5.00
CA ALA A 139 4.67 -14.39 4.41
C ALA A 139 5.90 -13.66 4.95
N PHE A 140 6.17 -13.78 6.24
CA PHE A 140 7.37 -13.22 6.85
C PHE A 140 8.65 -13.82 6.25
N LYS A 141 8.67 -15.13 6.01
CA LYS A 141 9.81 -15.79 5.35
C LYS A 141 10.01 -15.27 3.93
N ILE A 142 8.93 -15.10 3.17
CA ILE A 142 8.96 -14.57 1.80
C ILE A 142 9.55 -13.15 1.79
N VAL A 143 9.05 -12.27 2.65
CA VAL A 143 9.54 -10.90 2.77
C VAL A 143 11.00 -10.87 3.19
N SER A 144 11.38 -11.70 4.17
CA SER A 144 12.76 -11.78 4.69
C SER A 144 13.76 -12.26 3.66
N LYS A 145 13.34 -13.14 2.75
CA LYS A 145 14.18 -13.61 1.64
C LYS A 145 14.50 -12.48 0.66
N GLY A 146 13.57 -11.53 0.49
CA GLY A 146 13.81 -10.30 -0.25
C GLY A 146 13.84 -10.43 -1.77
N GLU A 147 13.43 -11.57 -2.34
CA GLU A 147 13.38 -11.75 -3.79
C GLU A 147 12.10 -11.15 -4.36
N LYS A 148 12.23 -10.17 -5.26
CA LYS A 148 11.10 -9.48 -5.90
C LYS A 148 10.06 -8.98 -4.90
N ILE A 149 10.54 -8.33 -3.85
CA ILE A 149 9.71 -7.72 -2.80
C ILE A 149 9.77 -6.21 -2.95
N HIS A 150 8.61 -5.58 -3.09
CA HIS A 150 8.54 -4.11 -3.12
C HIS A 150 9.06 -3.56 -1.79
N PRO A 151 9.94 -2.53 -1.81
CA PRO A 151 10.53 -1.99 -0.57
C PRO A 151 9.51 -1.56 0.48
N GLN A 152 8.37 -1.03 0.07
CA GLN A 152 7.34 -0.62 1.01
C GLN A 152 6.56 -1.81 1.58
N LEU A 153 6.46 -2.92 0.84
CA LEU A 153 5.93 -4.17 1.40
C LEU A 153 6.82 -4.64 2.55
N ASP A 154 8.13 -4.60 2.37
CA ASP A 154 9.07 -5.02 3.41
C ASP A 154 8.84 -4.23 4.70
N VAL A 155 8.81 -2.92 4.63
CA VAL A 155 8.62 -2.05 5.80
C VAL A 155 7.25 -2.26 6.44
N CYS A 156 6.19 -2.25 5.63
CA CYS A 156 4.82 -2.37 6.12
C CYS A 156 4.56 -3.74 6.73
N TYR A 157 5.00 -4.80 6.07
CA TYR A 157 4.72 -6.15 6.56
C TYR A 157 5.50 -6.51 7.82
N ARG A 158 6.75 -6.05 7.94
CA ARG A 158 7.52 -6.28 9.17
C ARG A 158 6.82 -5.66 10.37
N TRP A 159 6.26 -4.47 10.20
CA TRP A 159 5.49 -3.83 11.26
C TRP A 159 4.19 -4.62 11.55
N LEU A 160 3.46 -4.99 10.51
CA LEU A 160 2.22 -5.75 10.65
C LEU A 160 2.45 -7.05 11.41
N TYR A 161 3.45 -7.80 11.00
CA TYR A 161 3.81 -9.09 11.61
C TYR A 161 4.17 -8.94 13.09
N ALA A 162 4.98 -7.94 13.43
CA ALA A 162 5.38 -7.69 14.81
C ALA A 162 4.20 -7.29 15.71
N ASN A 163 3.15 -6.71 15.15
CA ASN A 163 2.00 -6.19 15.88
C ASN A 163 0.70 -6.97 15.62
N LYS A 164 0.80 -8.14 15.01
CA LYS A 164 -0.38 -8.92 14.56
C LYS A 164 -1.36 -9.26 15.68
N ALA A 165 -0.89 -9.41 16.91
CA ALA A 165 -1.75 -9.72 18.05
C ALA A 165 -2.78 -8.61 18.33
N ASP A 166 -2.52 -7.37 17.93
CA ASP A 166 -3.37 -6.23 18.23
C ASP A 166 -4.65 -6.20 17.36
N PHE A 167 -4.65 -6.84 16.22
CA PHE A 167 -5.79 -6.80 15.29
C PHE A 167 -6.26 -8.18 14.79
N LEU A 168 -5.59 -9.25 15.17
CA LEU A 168 -5.99 -10.63 14.83
C LEU A 168 -6.75 -11.33 15.95
N LYS A 169 -7.52 -10.60 16.71
CA LYS A 169 -8.30 -11.19 17.81
C LYS A 169 -9.53 -11.91 17.31
#